data_12eac8ba88faa030fed80df3d1793fc4
#
_entry.id   12eac8ba88faa030fed80df3d1793fc4
#
_cell.length_a   1.000
_cell.length_b   1.000
_cell.length_c   1.000
_cell.angle_alpha   90.00
_cell.angle_beta   90.00
_cell.angle_gamma   90.00
#
_symmetry.space_group_name_H-M   'P 1'
#
loop_
_entity.id
_entity.type
_entity.pdbx_description
1 polymer ?
#
loop_
_entity_poly.entity_id
_entity_poly.type
_entity_poly.pdbx_seq_one_letter_code
_entity_poly.pdbx_strand_id
1 'polypeptide(L)'
;GGLATMLDVRQAEELVYQASQTIPDTERLIQQTENQISLLLGNNPGPITRGRPLAQQQELPAVPAGLPSSLLERRPDIRSAQENLLAQGALVSAAKAAYFPRISLTGLLGFQSNQLSSLLTGPSRAWTFVPQLAQPIFTGGRLKSNVKFARAQQEFALVEYQRTIQNAFREVSDALIQYRKVKEIRTQQELLVTTL
;
A
#
# COMPACT_ATOMS: atom_id res chain seq x y z
N GLY A 1 8.47 24.84 -60.69
CA GLY A 1 8.93 23.75 -59.92
C GLY A 1 10.43 23.77 -59.84
N GLY A 2 11.07 23.26 -58.78
CA GLY A 2 12.48 22.96 -58.79
C GLY A 2 13.39 23.96 -58.10
N LEU A 3 13.00 24.45 -56.94
CA LEU A 3 13.85 25.32 -56.10
C LEU A 3 14.48 24.54 -54.92
N ALA A 4 14.15 23.27 -54.71
CA ALA A 4 14.72 22.45 -53.67
C ALA A 4 15.92 21.67 -54.21
N THR A 5 17.01 21.65 -53.48
CA THR A 5 18.18 20.84 -53.78
C THR A 5 17.94 19.37 -53.44
N MET A 6 18.72 18.44 -54.05
CA MET A 6 18.65 17.02 -53.69
C MET A 6 18.96 16.81 -52.15
N LEU A 7 19.72 17.72 -51.57
CA LEU A 7 20.01 17.71 -50.13
C LEU A 7 18.76 17.98 -49.33
N ASP A 8 17.94 18.99 -49.72
CA ASP A 8 16.71 19.33 -49.03
C ASP A 8 15.71 18.17 -49.04
N VAL A 9 15.63 17.46 -50.18
CA VAL A 9 14.81 16.25 -50.33
C VAL A 9 15.28 15.16 -49.36
N ARG A 10 16.58 14.88 -49.29
CA ARG A 10 17.13 13.84 -48.40
C ARG A 10 16.93 14.20 -46.94
N GLN A 11 17.05 15.46 -46.55
CA GLN A 11 16.77 15.92 -45.18
C GLN A 11 15.29 15.75 -44.83
N ALA A 12 14.38 16.05 -45.76
CA ALA A 12 12.96 15.80 -45.53
C ALA A 12 12.63 14.31 -45.42
N GLU A 13 13.22 13.45 -46.27
CA GLU A 13 13.09 12.01 -46.19
C GLU A 13 13.59 11.47 -44.82
N GLU A 14 14.74 11.95 -44.34
CA GLU A 14 15.30 11.58 -43.04
C GLU A 14 14.33 11.88 -41.91
N LEU A 15 13.72 13.06 -41.89
CA LEU A 15 12.70 13.43 -40.88
C LEU A 15 11.46 12.53 -40.94
N VAL A 16 11.02 12.15 -42.16
CA VAL A 16 9.91 11.21 -42.34
C VAL A 16 10.27 9.82 -41.77
N TYR A 17 11.47 9.32 -42.07
CA TYR A 17 11.90 8.02 -41.55
C TYR A 17 12.08 8.03 -40.04
N GLN A 18 12.63 9.09 -39.47
CA GLN A 18 12.72 9.25 -38.01
C GLN A 18 11.34 9.28 -37.33
N ALA A 19 10.39 10.04 -37.87
CA ALA A 19 9.04 10.06 -37.38
C ALA A 19 8.34 8.69 -37.52
N SER A 20 8.53 8.03 -38.67
CA SER A 20 7.92 6.73 -38.94
C SER A 20 8.44 5.63 -38.01
N GLN A 21 9.69 5.72 -37.55
CA GLN A 21 10.28 4.74 -36.62
C GLN A 21 9.53 4.69 -35.27
N THR A 22 8.91 5.78 -34.83
CA THR A 22 8.16 5.80 -33.57
C THR A 22 6.86 5.03 -33.60
N ILE A 23 6.31 4.78 -34.81
CA ILE A 23 5.04 4.06 -34.98
C ILE A 23 5.17 2.60 -34.52
N PRO A 24 6.08 1.77 -35.09
CA PRO A 24 6.21 0.37 -34.69
C PRO A 24 6.65 0.22 -33.23
N ASP A 25 7.44 1.14 -32.68
CA ASP A 25 7.79 1.14 -31.27
C ASP A 25 6.58 1.36 -30.38
N THR A 26 5.72 2.29 -30.73
CA THR A 26 4.48 2.56 -30.00
C THR A 26 3.52 1.38 -30.10
N GLU A 27 3.36 0.78 -31.27
CA GLU A 27 2.53 -0.42 -31.50
C GLU A 27 3.03 -1.61 -30.66
N ARG A 28 4.33 -1.81 -30.59
CA ARG A 28 4.95 -2.83 -29.74
C ARG A 28 4.59 -2.61 -28.26
N LEU A 29 4.72 -1.37 -27.76
CA LEU A 29 4.38 -1.03 -26.37
C LEU A 29 2.89 -1.25 -26.07
N ILE A 30 2.02 -0.91 -27.01
CA ILE A 30 0.57 -1.16 -26.88
C ILE A 30 0.31 -2.66 -26.74
N GLN A 31 0.87 -3.50 -27.63
CA GLN A 31 0.66 -4.95 -27.59
C GLN A 31 1.21 -5.57 -26.30
N GLN A 32 2.39 -5.13 -25.84
CA GLN A 32 2.95 -5.59 -24.57
C GLN A 32 2.09 -5.20 -23.36
N THR A 33 1.52 -4.00 -23.40
CA THR A 33 0.63 -3.53 -22.33
C THR A 33 -0.70 -4.31 -22.33
N GLU A 34 -1.25 -4.62 -23.51
CA GLU A 34 -2.45 -5.47 -23.64
C GLU A 34 -2.20 -6.89 -23.11
N ASN A 35 -1.04 -7.47 -23.39
CA ASN A 35 -0.65 -8.75 -22.82
C ASN A 35 -0.54 -8.70 -21.29
N GLN A 36 0.01 -7.62 -20.75
CA GLN A 36 0.10 -7.42 -19.29
C GLN A 36 -1.27 -7.28 -18.65
N ILE A 37 -2.21 -6.57 -19.29
CA ILE A 37 -3.60 -6.47 -18.81
C ILE A 37 -4.27 -7.85 -18.86
N SER A 38 -4.10 -8.62 -19.93
CA SER A 38 -4.63 -9.98 -20.06
C SER A 38 -4.14 -10.87 -18.91
N LEU A 39 -2.85 -10.79 -18.57
CA LEU A 39 -2.27 -11.51 -17.42
C LEU A 39 -2.91 -11.10 -16.09
N LEU A 40 -3.11 -9.80 -15.87
CA LEU A 40 -3.75 -9.29 -14.64
C LEU A 40 -5.22 -9.73 -14.51
N LEU A 41 -5.91 -9.95 -15.64
CA LEU A 41 -7.26 -10.49 -15.70
C LEU A 41 -7.30 -12.03 -15.59
N GLY A 42 -6.15 -12.69 -15.51
CA GLY A 42 -6.04 -14.15 -15.47
C GLY A 42 -6.31 -14.84 -16.82
N ASN A 43 -6.23 -14.10 -17.92
CA ASN A 43 -6.46 -14.58 -19.27
C ASN A 43 -5.15 -14.78 -20.05
N ASN A 44 -5.18 -15.65 -21.08
CA ASN A 44 -4.10 -15.71 -22.04
C ASN A 44 -4.04 -14.40 -22.86
N PRO A 45 -2.83 -14.02 -23.39
CA PRO A 45 -2.69 -12.87 -24.26
C PRO A 45 -3.69 -12.88 -25.40
N GLY A 46 -4.40 -11.79 -25.59
CA GLY A 46 -5.44 -11.65 -26.61
C GLY A 46 -5.90 -10.20 -26.76
N PRO A 47 -6.75 -9.91 -27.76
CA PRO A 47 -7.24 -8.57 -28.00
C PRO A 47 -8.10 -8.07 -26.83
N ILE A 48 -7.85 -6.84 -26.42
CA ILE A 48 -8.60 -6.18 -25.34
C ILE A 48 -9.60 -5.23 -25.97
N THR A 49 -10.85 -5.28 -25.47
CA THR A 49 -11.89 -4.33 -25.85
C THR A 49 -11.48 -2.92 -25.40
N ARG A 50 -11.22 -2.06 -26.38
CA ARG A 50 -10.83 -0.67 -26.11
C ARG A 50 -12.05 0.20 -25.86
N GLY A 51 -11.88 1.17 -24.97
CA GLY A 51 -12.89 2.19 -24.70
C GLY A 51 -12.94 3.26 -25.80
N ARG A 52 -13.38 4.48 -25.42
CA ARG A 52 -13.45 5.60 -26.36
C ARG A 52 -12.07 6.03 -26.83
N PRO A 53 -11.93 6.45 -28.09
CA PRO A 53 -10.69 7.07 -28.58
C PRO A 53 -10.25 8.24 -27.71
N LEU A 54 -8.94 8.47 -27.62
CA LEU A 54 -8.36 9.53 -26.78
C LEU A 54 -9.01 10.91 -27.03
N ALA A 55 -9.25 11.24 -28.30
CA ALA A 55 -9.88 12.51 -28.69
C ALA A 55 -11.34 12.67 -28.20
N GLN A 56 -12.01 11.58 -27.82
CA GLN A 56 -13.40 11.57 -27.34
C GLN A 56 -13.49 11.39 -25.82
N GLN A 57 -12.35 11.29 -25.13
CA GLN A 57 -12.35 11.22 -23.67
C GLN A 57 -12.67 12.61 -23.10
N GLN A 58 -13.55 12.62 -22.08
CA GLN A 58 -13.84 13.84 -21.36
C GLN A 58 -12.62 14.34 -20.60
N GLU A 59 -12.39 15.63 -20.64
CA GLU A 59 -11.38 16.25 -19.78
C GLU A 59 -11.73 16.00 -18.31
N LEU A 60 -10.73 15.63 -17.53
CA LEU A 60 -10.91 15.49 -16.09
C LEU A 60 -11.30 16.82 -15.47
N PRO A 61 -12.25 16.84 -14.52
CA PRO A 61 -12.62 18.06 -13.82
C PRO A 61 -11.41 18.69 -13.15
N ALA A 62 -11.35 20.03 -13.18
CA ALA A 62 -10.26 20.76 -12.53
C ALA A 62 -10.27 20.44 -11.02
N VAL A 63 -9.13 19.96 -10.53
CA VAL A 63 -8.95 19.74 -9.09
C VAL A 63 -8.66 21.09 -8.45
N PRO A 64 -9.52 21.59 -7.51
CA PRO A 64 -9.27 22.85 -6.84
C PRO A 64 -7.99 22.78 -6.01
N ALA A 65 -7.20 23.83 -6.05
CA ALA A 65 -6.06 24.00 -5.16
C ALA A 65 -6.57 24.11 -3.71
N GLY A 66 -5.88 23.47 -2.75
CA GLY A 66 -6.26 23.54 -1.33
C GLY A 66 -7.19 22.42 -0.88
N LEU A 67 -6.87 21.17 -1.23
CA LEU A 67 -7.53 20.00 -0.66
C LEU A 67 -7.43 20.05 0.88
N PRO A 68 -8.56 19.98 1.61
CA PRO A 68 -8.54 20.04 3.07
C PRO A 68 -7.68 18.91 3.65
N SER A 69 -6.93 19.17 4.71
CA SER A 69 -6.16 18.15 5.45
C SER A 69 -7.02 16.96 5.89
N SER A 70 -8.34 17.16 6.04
CA SER A 70 -9.31 16.10 6.33
C SER A 70 -9.37 14.98 5.27
N LEU A 71 -8.93 15.23 4.03
CA LEU A 71 -8.82 14.18 3.01
C LEU A 71 -7.61 13.26 3.24
N LEU A 72 -6.55 13.80 3.85
CA LEU A 72 -5.40 12.98 4.25
C LEU A 72 -5.78 11.97 5.33
N GLU A 73 -6.65 12.34 6.29
CA GLU A 73 -7.14 11.43 7.33
C GLU A 73 -7.98 10.27 6.78
N ARG A 74 -8.52 10.40 5.56
CA ARG A 74 -9.27 9.34 4.88
C ARG A 74 -8.40 8.37 4.10
N ARG A 75 -7.13 8.67 3.93
CA ARG A 75 -6.20 7.80 3.21
C ARG A 75 -5.98 6.50 3.98
N PRO A 76 -6.12 5.33 3.33
CA PRO A 76 -5.95 4.03 4.00
C PRO A 76 -4.54 3.82 4.57
N ASP A 77 -3.51 4.33 3.90
CA ASP A 77 -2.11 4.24 4.33
C ASP A 77 -1.85 5.03 5.62
N ILE A 78 -2.39 6.25 5.75
CA ILE A 78 -2.27 7.07 6.95
C ILE A 78 -3.03 6.42 8.11
N ARG A 79 -4.25 5.92 7.85
CA ARG A 79 -5.02 5.19 8.87
C ARG A 79 -4.31 3.92 9.34
N SER A 80 -3.73 3.16 8.42
CA SER A 80 -2.95 1.96 8.76
C SER A 80 -1.75 2.31 9.65
N ALA A 81 -1.01 3.36 9.32
CA ALA A 81 0.13 3.81 10.13
C ALA A 81 -0.32 4.32 11.52
N GLN A 82 -1.46 5.01 11.61
CA GLN A 82 -2.06 5.46 12.86
C GLN A 82 -2.46 4.28 13.76
N GLU A 83 -3.16 3.29 13.21
CA GLU A 83 -3.56 2.09 13.95
C GLU A 83 -2.35 1.28 14.42
N ASN A 84 -1.29 1.21 13.62
CA ASN A 84 -0.03 0.60 14.04
C ASN A 84 0.59 1.35 15.23
N LEU A 85 0.61 2.68 15.21
CA LEU A 85 1.09 3.49 16.34
C LEU A 85 0.28 3.22 17.62
N LEU A 86 -1.05 3.13 17.52
CA LEU A 86 -1.92 2.79 18.64
C LEU A 86 -1.65 1.37 19.16
N ALA A 87 -1.43 0.40 18.27
CA ALA A 87 -1.08 -0.96 18.63
C ALA A 87 0.26 -1.02 19.41
N GLN A 88 1.29 -0.28 18.96
CA GLN A 88 2.56 -0.19 19.69
C GLN A 88 2.39 0.47 21.05
N GLY A 89 1.51 1.48 21.20
CA GLY A 89 1.14 2.06 22.48
C GLY A 89 0.51 1.04 23.44
N ALA A 90 -0.36 0.18 22.94
CA ALA A 90 -0.94 -0.92 23.70
C ALA A 90 0.12 -1.94 24.16
N LEU A 91 1.11 -2.24 23.32
CA LEU A 91 2.23 -3.13 23.67
C LEU A 91 3.11 -2.53 24.79
N VAL A 92 3.31 -1.22 24.82
CA VAL A 92 3.97 -0.55 25.98
C VAL A 92 3.17 -0.78 27.26
N SER A 93 1.85 -0.67 27.19
CA SER A 93 0.97 -0.92 28.34
C SER A 93 1.02 -2.38 28.80
N ALA A 94 1.03 -3.33 27.84
CA ALA A 94 1.21 -4.75 28.13
C ALA A 94 2.58 -5.06 28.77
N ALA A 95 3.66 -4.42 28.27
CA ALA A 95 4.99 -4.57 28.88
C ALA A 95 5.04 -4.02 30.33
N LYS A 96 4.32 -2.92 30.62
CA LYS A 96 4.17 -2.40 31.98
C LYS A 96 3.31 -3.32 32.87
N ALA A 97 2.27 -3.94 32.29
CA ALA A 97 1.42 -4.88 33.02
C ALA A 97 2.19 -6.11 33.52
N ALA A 98 3.31 -6.47 32.89
CA ALA A 98 4.18 -7.57 33.33
C ALA A 98 4.86 -7.32 34.70
N TYR A 99 4.81 -6.09 35.24
CA TYR A 99 5.24 -5.80 36.62
C TYR A 99 4.22 -6.20 37.69
N PHE A 100 2.96 -6.41 37.31
CA PHE A 100 1.90 -6.79 38.24
C PHE A 100 1.78 -8.32 38.38
N PRO A 101 1.14 -8.79 39.46
CA PRO A 101 0.86 -10.21 39.66
C PRO A 101 0.04 -10.79 38.49
N ARG A 102 0.44 -11.94 37.99
CA ARG A 102 -0.36 -12.70 37.05
C ARG A 102 -1.26 -13.67 37.80
N ILE A 103 -2.54 -13.55 37.58
CA ILE A 103 -3.55 -14.49 38.08
C ILE A 103 -3.93 -15.41 36.93
N SER A 104 -3.73 -16.69 37.07
CA SER A 104 -4.18 -17.72 36.14
C SER A 104 -5.14 -18.67 36.84
N LEU A 105 -6.12 -19.14 36.07
CA LEU A 105 -7.14 -20.05 36.54
C LEU A 105 -7.21 -21.22 35.57
N THR A 106 -6.93 -22.40 36.07
CA THR A 106 -7.00 -23.63 35.29
C THR A 106 -8.11 -24.49 35.83
N GLY A 107 -9.07 -24.83 34.98
CA GLY A 107 -10.15 -25.77 35.31
C GLY A 107 -10.09 -26.98 34.37
N LEU A 108 -10.26 -28.15 34.90
CA LEU A 108 -10.37 -29.39 34.16
C LEU A 108 -11.60 -30.15 34.63
N LEU A 109 -12.43 -30.58 33.71
CA LEU A 109 -13.59 -31.40 33.95
C LEU A 109 -13.55 -32.58 32.99
N GLY A 110 -13.68 -33.81 33.48
CA GLY A 110 -13.63 -35.01 32.62
C GLY A 110 -13.97 -36.26 33.38
N PHE A 111 -13.63 -37.36 32.78
CA PHE A 111 -13.74 -38.69 33.35
C PHE A 111 -12.34 -39.31 33.44
N GLN A 112 -12.03 -39.94 34.56
CA GLN A 112 -10.79 -40.63 34.78
C GLN A 112 -11.04 -41.98 35.42
N SER A 113 -10.57 -43.07 34.82
CA SER A 113 -10.74 -44.44 35.34
C SER A 113 -9.54 -45.33 34.98
N ASN A 114 -9.26 -46.30 35.81
CA ASN A 114 -8.24 -47.31 35.56
C ASN A 114 -8.73 -48.40 34.57
N GLN A 115 -10.03 -48.46 34.28
CA GLN A 115 -10.62 -49.44 33.37
C GLN A 115 -11.56 -48.72 32.40
N LEU A 116 -11.52 -49.14 31.14
CA LEU A 116 -12.35 -48.52 30.08
C LEU A 116 -13.84 -48.72 30.36
N SER A 117 -14.24 -49.87 30.92
CA SER A 117 -15.62 -50.21 31.24
C SER A 117 -16.27 -49.30 32.28
N SER A 118 -15.48 -48.70 33.16
CA SER A 118 -15.96 -47.77 34.20
C SER A 118 -15.72 -46.29 33.89
N LEU A 119 -15.18 -45.97 32.73
CA LEU A 119 -14.78 -44.58 32.40
C LEU A 119 -15.96 -43.60 32.37
N LEU A 120 -17.13 -44.00 31.87
CA LEU A 120 -18.31 -43.14 31.75
C LEU A 120 -19.30 -43.30 32.92
N THR A 121 -18.91 -43.94 34.00
CA THR A 121 -19.74 -44.07 35.20
C THR A 121 -19.62 -42.86 36.11
N GLY A 122 -20.62 -42.60 36.95
CA GLY A 122 -20.64 -41.46 37.85
C GLY A 122 -19.41 -41.30 38.75
N PRO A 123 -18.86 -42.43 39.35
CA PRO A 123 -17.67 -42.37 40.17
C PRO A 123 -16.39 -41.94 39.43
N SER A 124 -16.35 -42.03 38.11
CA SER A 124 -15.20 -41.66 37.29
C SER A 124 -15.14 -40.17 36.93
N ARG A 125 -16.11 -39.39 37.35
CA ARG A 125 -16.11 -37.92 37.12
C ARG A 125 -14.99 -37.29 37.95
N ALA A 126 -14.07 -36.62 37.29
CA ALA A 126 -12.99 -35.86 37.88
C ALA A 126 -13.11 -34.38 37.52
N TRP A 127 -12.89 -33.53 38.49
CA TRP A 127 -12.75 -32.09 38.25
C TRP A 127 -11.57 -31.56 39.04
N THR A 128 -10.91 -30.59 38.45
CA THR A 128 -9.78 -29.90 39.09
C THR A 128 -9.92 -28.42 38.86
N PHE A 129 -9.70 -27.61 39.90
CA PHE A 129 -9.74 -26.18 39.85
C PHE A 129 -8.51 -25.63 40.57
N VAL A 130 -7.59 -25.01 39.80
CA VAL A 130 -6.30 -24.54 40.30
C VAL A 130 -6.15 -23.06 40.04
N PRO A 131 -6.44 -22.18 41.00
CA PRO A 131 -6.04 -20.78 40.97
C PRO A 131 -4.53 -20.69 41.24
N GLN A 132 -3.84 -19.85 40.45
CA GLN A 132 -2.40 -19.61 40.62
C GLN A 132 -2.14 -18.11 40.55
N LEU A 133 -1.37 -17.59 41.54
CA LEU A 133 -0.86 -16.22 41.58
C LEU A 133 0.67 -16.27 41.42
N ALA A 134 1.21 -15.58 40.41
CA ALA A 134 2.64 -15.47 40.19
C ALA A 134 3.06 -13.99 40.09
N GLN A 135 3.97 -13.57 40.98
CA GLN A 135 4.53 -12.22 41.04
C GLN A 135 6.05 -12.29 40.78
N PRO A 136 6.59 -11.67 39.73
CA PRO A 136 8.04 -11.54 39.57
C PRO A 136 8.61 -10.52 40.55
N ILE A 137 9.46 -10.95 41.50
CA ILE A 137 10.09 -10.08 42.50
C ILE A 137 11.43 -9.57 41.96
N PHE A 138 12.25 -10.44 41.38
CA PHE A 138 13.54 -10.10 40.83
C PHE A 138 13.69 -10.68 39.43
N THR A 139 14.02 -9.83 38.44
CA THR A 139 14.12 -10.23 37.01
C THR A 139 15.44 -9.78 36.36
N GLY A 140 16.44 -9.33 37.15
CA GLY A 140 17.73 -8.89 36.62
C GLY A 140 17.62 -7.76 35.58
N GLY A 141 16.62 -6.88 35.71
CA GLY A 141 16.41 -5.78 34.74
C GLY A 141 15.60 -6.15 33.48
N ARG A 142 15.23 -7.42 33.29
CA ARG A 142 14.49 -7.88 32.10
C ARG A 142 13.20 -7.10 31.86
N LEU A 143 12.37 -6.90 32.87
CA LEU A 143 11.10 -6.14 32.73
C LEU A 143 11.35 -4.67 32.33
N LYS A 144 12.38 -4.04 32.93
CA LYS A 144 12.77 -2.67 32.57
C LYS A 144 13.21 -2.57 31.10
N SER A 145 14.02 -3.54 30.67
CA SER A 145 14.49 -3.59 29.26
C SER A 145 13.34 -3.85 28.29
N ASN A 146 12.38 -4.70 28.63
CA ASN A 146 11.20 -4.94 27.80
C ASN A 146 10.35 -3.69 27.63
N VAL A 147 10.14 -2.90 28.71
CA VAL A 147 9.42 -1.61 28.61
C VAL A 147 10.19 -0.61 27.76
N LYS A 148 11.54 -0.54 27.91
CA LYS A 148 12.37 0.32 27.05
C LYS A 148 12.26 -0.08 25.59
N PHE A 149 12.33 -1.37 25.29
CA PHE A 149 12.18 -1.90 23.94
C PHE A 149 10.81 -1.54 23.36
N ALA A 150 9.72 -1.79 24.09
CA ALA A 150 8.37 -1.45 23.63
C ALA A 150 8.20 0.06 23.37
N ARG A 151 8.80 0.94 24.20
CA ARG A 151 8.80 2.39 23.95
C ARG A 151 9.55 2.76 22.70
N ALA A 152 10.74 2.17 22.46
CA ALA A 152 11.49 2.42 21.24
C ALA A 152 10.71 1.99 19.98
N GLN A 153 9.97 0.88 20.06
CA GLN A 153 9.07 0.46 18.97
C GLN A 153 7.92 1.45 18.75
N GLN A 154 7.36 2.02 19.82
CA GLN A 154 6.34 3.06 19.71
C GLN A 154 6.90 4.34 19.08
N GLU A 155 8.11 4.78 19.46
CA GLU A 155 8.78 5.93 18.86
C GLU A 155 9.07 5.70 17.37
N PHE A 156 9.53 4.50 17.00
CA PHE A 156 9.71 4.12 15.60
C PHE A 156 8.39 4.21 14.83
N ALA A 157 7.30 3.67 15.37
CA ALA A 157 5.97 3.75 14.74
C ALA A 157 5.48 5.20 14.60
N LEU A 158 5.81 6.08 15.55
CA LEU A 158 5.49 7.51 15.47
C LEU A 158 6.23 8.17 14.28
N VAL A 159 7.51 7.89 14.12
CA VAL A 159 8.31 8.43 13.00
C VAL A 159 7.78 7.90 11.66
N GLU A 160 7.41 6.62 11.57
CA GLU A 160 6.81 6.05 10.36
C GLU A 160 5.43 6.65 10.05
N TYR A 161 4.61 6.94 11.05
CA TYR A 161 3.35 7.67 10.88
C TYR A 161 3.58 9.07 10.31
N GLN A 162 4.52 9.83 10.87
CA GLN A 162 4.89 11.16 10.38
C GLN A 162 5.43 11.11 8.94
N ARG A 163 6.28 10.13 8.63
CA ARG A 163 6.80 9.90 7.29
C ARG A 163 5.70 9.60 6.27
N THR A 164 4.71 8.79 6.66
CA THR A 164 3.57 8.46 5.81
C THR A 164 2.76 9.72 5.47
N ILE A 165 2.52 10.60 6.46
CA ILE A 165 1.85 11.88 6.24
C ILE A 165 2.66 12.78 5.28
N GLN A 166 3.98 12.90 5.49
CA GLN A 166 4.85 13.71 4.64
C GLN A 166 4.88 13.20 3.20
N ASN A 167 4.93 11.86 3.02
CA ASN A 167 4.85 11.24 1.71
C ASN A 167 3.51 11.51 1.02
N ALA A 168 2.41 11.45 1.76
CA ALA A 168 1.09 11.75 1.23
C ALA A 168 0.99 13.21 0.73
N PHE A 169 1.53 14.17 1.47
CA PHE A 169 1.60 15.58 1.03
C PHE A 169 2.47 15.73 -0.23
N ARG A 170 3.63 15.08 -0.26
CA ARG A 170 4.50 15.09 -1.44
C ARG A 170 3.80 14.54 -2.67
N GLU A 171 3.16 13.38 -2.55
CA GLU A 171 2.43 12.75 -3.66
C GLU A 171 1.32 13.64 -4.22
N VAL A 172 0.53 14.28 -3.36
CA VAL A 172 -0.50 15.24 -3.80
C VAL A 172 0.12 16.45 -4.49
N SER A 173 1.20 17.00 -3.93
CA SER A 173 1.93 18.12 -4.53
C SER A 173 2.48 17.78 -5.91
N ASP A 174 3.14 16.61 -6.02
CA ASP A 174 3.72 16.12 -7.27
C ASP A 174 2.62 15.90 -8.32
N ALA A 175 1.50 15.29 -7.93
CA ALA A 175 0.36 15.07 -8.83
C ALA A 175 -0.24 16.41 -9.36
N LEU A 176 -0.38 17.42 -8.49
CA LEU A 176 -0.88 18.74 -8.90
C LEU A 176 0.10 19.47 -9.82
N ILE A 177 1.40 19.35 -9.57
CA ILE A 177 2.45 19.90 -10.45
C ILE A 177 2.39 19.19 -11.80
N GLN A 178 2.35 17.87 -11.80
CA GLN A 178 2.26 17.06 -13.02
C GLN A 178 1.02 17.43 -13.84
N TYR A 179 -0.15 17.52 -13.21
CA TYR A 179 -1.39 17.90 -13.89
C TYR A 179 -1.26 19.27 -14.61
N ARG A 180 -0.72 20.29 -13.93
CA ARG A 180 -0.52 21.62 -14.53
C ARG A 180 0.47 21.56 -15.70
N LYS A 181 1.60 20.87 -15.54
CA LYS A 181 2.66 20.80 -16.55
C LYS A 181 2.24 19.98 -17.76
N VAL A 182 1.51 18.89 -17.59
CA VAL A 182 0.96 18.12 -18.71
C VAL A 182 -0.06 18.97 -19.51
N LYS A 183 -0.86 19.79 -18.85
CA LYS A 183 -1.77 20.72 -19.55
C LYS A 183 -1.01 21.76 -20.38
N GLU A 184 0.07 22.33 -19.83
CA GLU A 184 0.95 23.25 -20.57
C GLU A 184 1.59 22.55 -21.80
N ILE A 185 2.11 21.35 -21.62
CA ILE A 185 2.71 20.53 -22.69
C ILE A 185 1.67 20.26 -23.80
N ARG A 186 0.45 19.86 -23.42
CA ARG A 186 -0.64 19.64 -24.38
C ARG A 186 -0.89 20.88 -25.23
N THR A 187 -1.00 22.05 -24.61
CA THR A 187 -1.19 23.32 -25.34
C THR A 187 -0.07 23.59 -26.34
N GLN A 188 1.19 23.32 -25.97
CA GLN A 188 2.32 23.51 -26.89
C GLN A 188 2.29 22.50 -28.05
N GLN A 189 1.89 21.26 -27.79
CA GLN A 189 1.73 20.25 -28.83
C GLN A 189 0.59 20.57 -29.80
N GLU A 190 -0.54 21.09 -29.31
CA GLU A 190 -1.65 21.56 -30.13
C GLU A 190 -1.22 22.71 -31.06
N LEU A 191 -0.43 23.66 -30.54
CA LEU A 191 0.16 24.72 -31.35
C LEU A 191 1.11 24.21 -32.41
N LEU A 192 1.96 23.24 -32.06
CA LEU A 192 2.89 22.63 -33.00
C LEU A 192 2.15 21.96 -34.16
N VAL A 193 1.11 21.18 -33.86
CA VAL A 193 0.28 20.51 -34.90
C VAL A 193 -0.44 21.51 -35.80
N THR A 194 -0.89 22.66 -35.27
CA THR A 194 -1.57 23.69 -36.07
C THR A 194 -0.63 24.54 -36.92
N THR A 195 0.68 24.49 -36.66
CA THR A 195 1.71 25.24 -37.37
C THR A 195 2.32 24.43 -38.51
N LEU A 196 2.11 23.10 -38.54
CA LEU A 196 2.52 22.19 -39.60
C LEU A 196 1.50 22.14 -40.73
#